data_a6c7cc35a9e2f283b56a66a8356eb72a
#
_entry.id   a6c7cc35a9e2f283b56a66a8356eb72a
#
_cell.length_a   1.000
_cell.length_b   1.000
_cell.length_c   1.000
_cell.angle_alpha   90.00
_cell.angle_beta   90.00
_cell.angle_gamma   90.00
#
_symmetry.space_group_name_H-M   'P 1'
#
loop_
_entity.id
_entity.type
_entity.pdbx_description
1 polymer ?
#
loop_
_entity_poly.entity_id
_entity_poly.type
_entity_poly.pdbx_seq_one_letter_code
_entity_poly.pdbx_strand_id
1 'polypeptide(L)'
;MSKSGTIIIVDDNKGVLTAVQILLKNYFSKVVTLSSPVTLTTAIREETPEVVLLDMNFTSGINTGNEGLFWLHEIKKVRRELPVVLFTAYADIDLAIRGIKEGASDFIVKPWNNQKLVETLQAAGSSAQQGRKTGNKKEPVNTPALYWGESKSMQQLRTLIEKVASTDANILITGENGTGKEMLAREIHALSNRRQQEMIAVDMGAITESLFESELFGHVKGSFTDAHTDRTGKFEAADHSTLFLDEIGNLPYHLQAKLLTAIQRRSIVRVGSNTPIPIDIRLICATNRNLQEMVDREEFREDLLYRINTIHIEIPPLRERKEDIVPLAERFIIRFCKQYDKELMKFSPAAKEKLTAHPWYGNIRELEHAIEKVVIINDGVQIPAELFQLSSRKTETSEKNISTLEEMEVQMIRKALDACAGNLSAVAAQLGITRQTPYNKMKKFGL
;
A
#
# COMPACT_ATOMS: atom_id res chain seq x y z
N MET A 1 -35.06 18.55 3.04
CA MET A 1 -34.03 17.95 2.16
C MET A 1 -34.75 17.11 1.12
N SER A 2 -34.45 17.23 -0.17
CA SER A 2 -35.00 16.36 -1.22
C SER A 2 -34.47 14.95 -1.02
N LYS A 3 -35.35 13.94 -1.02
CA LYS A 3 -34.94 12.53 -0.91
C LYS A 3 -34.20 12.10 -2.19
N SER A 4 -33.11 11.35 -2.05
CA SER A 4 -32.44 10.69 -3.17
C SER A 4 -33.32 9.59 -3.78
N GLY A 5 -32.95 9.02 -4.92
CA GLY A 5 -33.73 8.02 -5.65
C GLY A 5 -33.95 6.68 -4.93
N THR A 6 -33.72 5.56 -5.63
CA THR A 6 -33.96 4.20 -5.09
C THR A 6 -32.67 3.58 -4.59
N ILE A 7 -32.68 2.94 -3.42
CA ILE A 7 -31.59 2.10 -2.89
C ILE A 7 -32.05 0.65 -2.71
N ILE A 8 -31.18 -0.30 -3.02
CA ILE A 8 -31.37 -1.74 -2.69
C ILE A 8 -30.41 -2.10 -1.57
N ILE A 9 -30.92 -2.79 -0.54
CA ILE A 9 -30.17 -3.31 0.59
C ILE A 9 -30.26 -4.83 0.53
N VAL A 10 -29.13 -5.51 0.59
CA VAL A 10 -29.05 -6.98 0.56
C VAL A 10 -28.28 -7.45 1.79
N ASP A 11 -28.96 -8.18 2.68
CA ASP A 11 -28.41 -8.69 3.94
C ASP A 11 -29.28 -9.88 4.41
N ASP A 12 -28.69 -10.98 4.85
CA ASP A 12 -29.45 -12.15 5.33
C ASP A 12 -30.08 -11.93 6.70
N ASN A 13 -29.54 -10.96 7.47
CA ASN A 13 -30.02 -10.61 8.80
C ASN A 13 -31.22 -9.65 8.72
N LYS A 14 -32.41 -10.17 9.01
CA LYS A 14 -33.65 -9.37 9.00
C LYS A 14 -33.64 -8.19 9.98
N GLY A 15 -32.91 -8.29 11.10
CA GLY A 15 -32.77 -7.20 12.08
C GLY A 15 -31.98 -6.03 11.48
N VAL A 16 -30.88 -6.33 10.77
CA VAL A 16 -30.07 -5.36 10.04
C VAL A 16 -30.90 -4.70 8.94
N LEU A 17 -31.59 -5.49 8.11
CA LEU A 17 -32.46 -4.96 7.05
C LEU A 17 -33.50 -3.99 7.60
N THR A 18 -34.17 -4.32 8.70
CA THR A 18 -35.20 -3.50 9.32
C THR A 18 -34.60 -2.19 9.86
N ALA A 19 -33.49 -2.27 10.60
CA ALA A 19 -32.82 -1.09 11.18
C ALA A 19 -32.34 -0.11 10.11
N VAL A 20 -31.66 -0.63 9.06
CA VAL A 20 -31.14 0.18 7.96
C VAL A 20 -32.29 0.73 7.11
N GLN A 21 -33.35 -0.03 6.86
CA GLN A 21 -34.52 0.44 6.13
C GLN A 21 -35.21 1.61 6.83
N ILE A 22 -35.42 1.53 8.15
CA ILE A 22 -36.05 2.62 8.92
C ILE A 22 -35.18 3.89 8.82
N LEU A 23 -33.87 3.75 8.98
CA LEU A 23 -32.94 4.86 8.88
C LEU A 23 -33.00 5.52 7.49
N LEU A 24 -32.90 4.72 6.42
CA LEU A 24 -32.74 5.22 5.05
C LEU A 24 -34.04 5.72 4.41
N LYS A 25 -35.24 5.36 4.93
CA LYS A 25 -36.51 5.93 4.49
C LYS A 25 -36.59 7.47 4.58
N ASN A 26 -35.80 8.06 5.45
CA ASN A 26 -35.75 9.51 5.61
C ASN A 26 -34.91 10.20 4.51
N TYR A 27 -34.02 9.45 3.86
CA TYR A 27 -33.01 9.96 2.92
C TYR A 27 -33.23 9.53 1.47
N PHE A 28 -33.85 8.37 1.24
CA PHE A 28 -34.15 7.84 -0.09
C PHE A 28 -35.65 7.80 -0.35
N SER A 29 -36.03 7.98 -1.63
CA SER A 29 -37.43 7.96 -2.07
C SER A 29 -38.02 6.55 -1.97
N LYS A 30 -37.23 5.52 -2.30
CA LYS A 30 -37.60 4.12 -2.24
C LYS A 30 -36.44 3.30 -1.66
N VAL A 31 -36.77 2.44 -0.69
CA VAL A 31 -35.79 1.52 -0.06
C VAL A 31 -36.30 0.10 -0.27
N VAL A 32 -35.59 -0.68 -1.09
CA VAL A 32 -35.88 -2.08 -1.38
C VAL A 32 -34.96 -2.96 -0.54
N THR A 33 -35.49 -3.94 0.15
CA THR A 33 -34.72 -4.87 1.00
C THR A 33 -34.82 -6.28 0.47
N LEU A 34 -33.69 -6.96 0.36
CA LEU A 34 -33.57 -8.35 -0.08
C LEU A 34 -32.85 -9.15 1.02
N SER A 35 -33.49 -10.22 1.47
CA SER A 35 -32.88 -11.16 2.46
C SER A 35 -32.00 -12.22 1.79
N SER A 36 -31.95 -12.24 0.46
CA SER A 36 -31.11 -13.14 -0.32
C SER A 36 -30.70 -12.43 -1.61
N PRO A 37 -29.46 -12.59 -2.07
CA PRO A 37 -28.96 -11.94 -3.29
C PRO A 37 -29.46 -12.61 -4.58
N VAL A 38 -30.15 -13.74 -4.53
CA VAL A 38 -30.59 -14.51 -5.72
C VAL A 38 -31.48 -13.68 -6.67
N THR A 39 -32.34 -12.81 -6.13
CA THR A 39 -33.23 -11.94 -6.92
C THR A 39 -32.64 -10.56 -7.20
N LEU A 40 -31.38 -10.29 -6.78
CA LEU A 40 -30.76 -8.99 -6.86
C LEU A 40 -30.66 -8.46 -8.29
N THR A 41 -30.23 -9.29 -9.24
CA THR A 41 -30.10 -8.89 -10.65
C THR A 41 -31.42 -8.52 -11.30
N THR A 42 -32.52 -9.17 -10.91
CA THR A 42 -33.89 -8.85 -11.34
C THR A 42 -34.33 -7.52 -10.72
N ALA A 43 -34.14 -7.35 -9.39
CA ALA A 43 -34.47 -6.13 -8.70
C ALA A 43 -33.70 -4.91 -9.23
N ILE A 44 -32.44 -5.06 -9.65
CA ILE A 44 -31.65 -3.98 -10.27
C ILE A 44 -32.26 -3.52 -11.59
N ARG A 45 -32.78 -4.44 -12.40
CA ARG A 45 -33.43 -4.12 -13.68
C ARG A 45 -34.77 -3.44 -13.51
N GLU A 46 -35.59 -3.91 -12.58
CA GLU A 46 -36.95 -3.41 -12.32
C GLU A 46 -36.94 -2.06 -11.58
N GLU A 47 -36.14 -1.95 -10.53
CA GLU A 47 -36.14 -0.81 -9.63
C GLU A 47 -35.15 0.31 -9.99
N THR A 48 -34.24 0.04 -10.93
CA THR A 48 -33.22 0.98 -11.41
C THR A 48 -32.54 1.79 -10.28
N PRO A 49 -31.94 1.13 -9.28
CA PRO A 49 -31.41 1.79 -8.09
C PRO A 49 -30.26 2.75 -8.41
N GLU A 50 -30.06 3.76 -7.56
CA GLU A 50 -28.92 4.68 -7.60
C GLU A 50 -27.70 4.12 -6.87
N VAL A 51 -27.91 3.29 -5.86
CA VAL A 51 -26.86 2.65 -5.07
C VAL A 51 -27.35 1.31 -4.51
N VAL A 52 -26.42 0.36 -4.32
CA VAL A 52 -26.68 -0.93 -3.66
C VAL A 52 -25.82 -1.02 -2.40
N LEU A 53 -26.42 -1.37 -1.26
CA LEU A 53 -25.71 -1.79 -0.06
C LEU A 53 -25.74 -3.32 -0.01
N LEU A 54 -24.58 -3.96 -0.06
CA LEU A 54 -24.41 -5.40 -0.26
C LEU A 54 -23.64 -6.02 0.91
N ASP A 55 -24.24 -6.96 1.61
CA ASP A 55 -23.51 -7.75 2.62
C ASP A 55 -22.44 -8.65 1.97
N MET A 56 -21.39 -8.90 2.72
CA MET A 56 -20.26 -9.73 2.26
C MET A 56 -20.51 -11.22 2.48
N ASN A 57 -21.37 -11.61 3.43
CA ASN A 57 -21.63 -13.01 3.80
C ASN A 57 -23.14 -13.26 3.90
N PHE A 58 -23.64 -14.28 3.18
CA PHE A 58 -25.06 -14.65 3.15
C PHE A 58 -25.33 -16.06 3.70
N THR A 59 -24.30 -16.80 4.11
CA THR A 59 -24.45 -18.16 4.63
C THR A 59 -23.98 -18.21 6.08
N SER A 60 -24.90 -18.47 7.01
CA SER A 60 -24.62 -18.59 8.43
C SER A 60 -23.59 -19.70 8.71
N GLY A 61 -22.40 -19.33 9.14
CA GLY A 61 -21.36 -20.26 9.61
C GLY A 61 -20.12 -20.41 8.71
N ILE A 62 -20.07 -19.81 7.53
CA ILE A 62 -18.91 -19.83 6.64
C ILE A 62 -18.55 -18.38 6.29
N ASN A 63 -17.72 -17.73 7.08
CA ASN A 63 -17.25 -16.35 6.85
C ASN A 63 -16.10 -16.33 5.85
N THR A 64 -16.34 -16.61 4.57
CA THR A 64 -15.31 -16.51 3.52
C THR A 64 -15.33 -15.17 2.76
N GLY A 65 -16.41 -14.37 2.90
CA GLY A 65 -16.59 -13.08 2.18
C GLY A 65 -16.62 -13.20 0.65
N ASN A 66 -16.37 -14.37 0.10
CA ASN A 66 -16.33 -14.60 -1.35
C ASN A 66 -17.73 -14.46 -2.00
N GLU A 67 -18.82 -14.66 -1.23
CA GLU A 67 -20.18 -14.52 -1.73
C GLU A 67 -20.49 -13.05 -2.10
N GLY A 68 -20.12 -12.09 -1.24
CA GLY A 68 -20.29 -10.67 -1.53
C GLY A 68 -19.50 -10.21 -2.76
N LEU A 69 -18.26 -10.70 -2.93
CA LEU A 69 -17.46 -10.41 -4.11
C LEU A 69 -18.06 -11.00 -5.39
N PHE A 70 -18.58 -12.24 -5.31
CA PHE A 70 -19.30 -12.86 -6.44
C PHE A 70 -20.49 -12.00 -6.88
N TRP A 71 -21.34 -11.57 -5.92
CA TRP A 71 -22.49 -10.75 -6.23
C TRP A 71 -22.13 -9.33 -6.68
N LEU A 72 -21.03 -8.76 -6.18
CA LEU A 72 -20.48 -7.51 -6.71
C LEU A 72 -20.18 -7.64 -8.22
N HIS A 73 -19.53 -8.72 -8.64
CA HIS A 73 -19.25 -8.98 -10.05
C HIS A 73 -20.55 -9.17 -10.88
N GLU A 74 -21.53 -9.88 -10.34
CA GLU A 74 -22.83 -10.04 -11.04
C GLU A 74 -23.56 -8.71 -11.20
N ILE A 75 -23.55 -7.84 -10.18
CA ILE A 75 -24.08 -6.46 -10.29
C ILE A 75 -23.36 -5.69 -11.39
N LYS A 76 -22.03 -5.74 -11.42
CA LYS A 76 -21.21 -5.01 -12.40
C LYS A 76 -21.36 -5.52 -13.82
N LYS A 77 -21.70 -6.79 -14.01
CA LYS A 77 -22.09 -7.34 -15.32
C LYS A 77 -23.42 -6.78 -15.82
N VAL A 78 -24.40 -6.59 -14.92
CA VAL A 78 -25.73 -6.07 -15.28
C VAL A 78 -25.70 -4.55 -15.47
N ARG A 79 -25.03 -3.83 -14.59
CA ARG A 79 -24.86 -2.36 -14.61
C ARG A 79 -23.49 -1.98 -14.10
N ARG A 80 -22.54 -1.80 -15.00
CA ARG A 80 -21.13 -1.50 -14.67
C ARG A 80 -20.96 -0.25 -13.80
N GLU A 81 -21.75 0.78 -14.09
CA GLU A 81 -21.67 2.10 -13.41
C GLU A 81 -22.50 2.17 -12.12
N LEU A 82 -23.18 1.10 -11.71
CA LEU A 82 -24.00 1.12 -10.50
C LEU A 82 -23.10 1.12 -9.27
N PRO A 83 -23.16 2.14 -8.40
CA PRO A 83 -22.42 2.17 -7.17
C PRO A 83 -22.84 1.02 -6.24
N VAL A 84 -21.85 0.31 -5.70
CA VAL A 84 -22.05 -0.75 -4.70
C VAL A 84 -21.21 -0.42 -3.48
N VAL A 85 -21.85 -0.31 -2.33
CA VAL A 85 -21.19 -0.17 -1.03
C VAL A 85 -21.26 -1.50 -0.31
N LEU A 86 -20.11 -2.02 0.11
CA LEU A 86 -20.02 -3.30 0.80
C LEU A 86 -20.33 -3.13 2.29
N PHE A 87 -21.03 -4.11 2.89
CA PHE A 87 -21.37 -4.10 4.29
C PHE A 87 -20.71 -5.31 4.97
N THR A 88 -19.73 -5.09 5.83
CA THR A 88 -18.81 -6.13 6.29
C THR A 88 -18.66 -6.17 7.81
N ALA A 89 -18.35 -7.34 8.37
CA ALA A 89 -17.96 -7.45 9.78
C ALA A 89 -16.50 -6.99 9.98
N TYR A 90 -16.14 -6.65 11.22
CA TYR A 90 -14.80 -6.15 11.57
C TYR A 90 -13.67 -7.13 11.21
N ALA A 91 -13.96 -8.43 11.18
CA ALA A 91 -13.00 -9.48 10.82
C ALA A 91 -12.68 -9.55 9.31
N ASP A 92 -13.47 -8.91 8.44
CA ASP A 92 -13.43 -9.09 6.99
C ASP A 92 -12.96 -7.82 6.24
N ILE A 93 -12.21 -6.94 6.91
CA ILE A 93 -11.73 -5.66 6.31
C ILE A 93 -10.84 -5.93 5.09
N ASP A 94 -9.99 -6.94 5.10
CA ASP A 94 -9.14 -7.29 3.97
C ASP A 94 -9.97 -7.67 2.72
N LEU A 95 -11.10 -8.33 2.93
CA LEU A 95 -12.05 -8.66 1.87
C LEU A 95 -12.79 -7.42 1.36
N ALA A 96 -13.11 -6.46 2.22
CA ALA A 96 -13.70 -5.19 1.81
C ALA A 96 -12.72 -4.37 0.95
N ILE A 97 -11.44 -4.33 1.32
CA ILE A 97 -10.37 -3.69 0.52
C ILE A 97 -10.24 -4.38 -0.85
N ARG A 98 -10.34 -5.70 -0.89
CA ARG A 98 -10.38 -6.45 -2.13
C ARG A 98 -11.60 -6.09 -2.98
N GLY A 99 -12.78 -5.97 -2.35
CA GLY A 99 -14.02 -5.54 -3.02
C GLY A 99 -13.92 -4.17 -3.67
N ILE A 100 -13.23 -3.21 -3.03
CA ILE A 100 -12.93 -1.89 -3.64
C ILE A 100 -12.09 -2.06 -4.92
N LYS A 101 -11.06 -2.90 -4.89
CA LYS A 101 -10.22 -3.19 -6.08
C LYS A 101 -11.03 -3.86 -7.19
N GLU A 102 -12.06 -4.61 -6.85
CA GLU A 102 -12.96 -5.31 -7.77
C GLU A 102 -14.17 -4.46 -8.23
N GLY A 103 -14.19 -3.17 -7.84
CA GLY A 103 -15.13 -2.18 -8.36
C GLY A 103 -16.26 -1.79 -7.42
N ALA A 104 -16.22 -2.15 -6.13
CA ALA A 104 -17.09 -1.53 -5.14
C ALA A 104 -16.73 -0.04 -4.98
N SER A 105 -17.73 0.79 -4.69
CA SER A 105 -17.54 2.23 -4.51
C SER A 105 -16.99 2.59 -3.14
N ASP A 106 -17.38 1.83 -2.10
CA ASP A 106 -16.93 2.01 -0.72
C ASP A 106 -17.32 0.80 0.14
N PHE A 107 -16.94 0.79 1.43
CA PHE A 107 -17.38 -0.21 2.40
C PHE A 107 -17.74 0.40 3.76
N ILE A 108 -18.59 -0.29 4.52
CA ILE A 108 -19.02 0.09 5.87
C ILE A 108 -18.87 -1.12 6.78
N VAL A 109 -18.30 -0.91 7.96
CA VAL A 109 -18.06 -1.98 8.96
C VAL A 109 -19.23 -2.09 9.93
N LYS A 110 -19.66 -3.31 10.22
CA LYS A 110 -20.66 -3.64 11.27
C LYS A 110 -19.96 -3.80 12.65
N PRO A 111 -20.42 -3.17 13.74
CA PRO A 111 -21.55 -2.26 13.84
C PRO A 111 -21.24 -0.87 13.26
N TRP A 112 -22.21 -0.24 12.63
CA TRP A 112 -22.06 1.01 11.89
C TRP A 112 -22.48 2.24 12.70
N ASN A 113 -21.97 3.40 12.27
CA ASN A 113 -22.47 4.70 12.67
C ASN A 113 -23.54 5.16 11.66
N ASN A 114 -24.72 5.56 12.15
CA ASN A 114 -25.86 5.93 11.30
C ASN A 114 -25.56 7.10 10.37
N GLN A 115 -24.86 8.13 10.86
CA GLN A 115 -24.50 9.30 10.07
C GLN A 115 -23.53 8.93 8.95
N LYS A 116 -22.47 8.18 9.27
CA LYS A 116 -21.47 7.72 8.29
C LYS A 116 -22.10 6.81 7.23
N LEU A 117 -23.04 5.92 7.61
CA LEU A 117 -23.76 5.07 6.67
C LEU A 117 -24.52 5.89 5.64
N VAL A 118 -25.26 6.92 6.08
CA VAL A 118 -26.04 7.80 5.21
C VAL A 118 -25.13 8.61 4.29
N GLU A 119 -24.08 9.22 4.83
CA GLU A 119 -23.13 10.04 4.05
C GLU A 119 -22.44 9.21 2.95
N THR A 120 -21.96 8.01 3.27
CA THR A 120 -21.32 7.11 2.32
C THR A 120 -22.28 6.72 1.18
N LEU A 121 -23.52 6.34 1.51
CA LEU A 121 -24.51 5.93 0.50
C LEU A 121 -24.96 7.08 -0.38
N GLN A 122 -25.14 8.30 0.17
CA GLN A 122 -25.48 9.47 -0.59
C GLN A 122 -24.34 9.94 -1.51
N ALA A 123 -23.11 9.90 -1.02
CA ALA A 123 -21.92 10.21 -1.83
C ALA A 123 -21.77 9.24 -3.00
N ALA A 124 -21.94 7.94 -2.77
CA ALA A 124 -21.90 6.92 -3.81
C ALA A 124 -23.01 7.16 -4.88
N GLY A 125 -24.25 7.43 -4.46
CA GLY A 125 -25.37 7.69 -5.39
C GLY A 125 -25.21 8.98 -6.19
N SER A 126 -24.68 10.05 -5.58
CA SER A 126 -24.47 11.35 -6.25
C SER A 126 -23.40 11.28 -7.34
N SER A 127 -22.36 10.50 -7.14
CA SER A 127 -21.29 10.29 -8.12
C SER A 127 -21.80 9.64 -9.42
N ALA A 128 -22.84 8.80 -9.33
CA ALA A 128 -23.48 8.17 -10.50
C ALA A 128 -24.36 9.15 -11.33
N GLN A 129 -24.93 10.19 -10.71
CA GLN A 129 -25.77 11.18 -11.41
C GLN A 129 -24.93 12.21 -12.18
N GLN A 130 -23.73 12.56 -11.70
CA GLN A 130 -22.82 13.47 -12.40
C GLN A 130 -22.21 12.82 -13.66
N GLY A 131 -22.03 11.50 -13.70
CA GLY A 131 -21.56 10.78 -14.89
C GLY A 131 -22.53 10.76 -16.09
N ARG A 132 -23.81 11.14 -15.92
CA ARG A 132 -24.82 11.16 -16.99
C ARG A 132 -24.90 12.44 -17.82
N LYS A 133 -24.24 13.54 -17.42
CA LYS A 133 -24.38 14.86 -18.07
C LYS A 133 -23.16 15.40 -18.80
N THR A 134 -22.02 14.74 -18.76
CA THR A 134 -20.85 15.19 -19.55
C THR A 134 -20.16 13.98 -20.18
N GLY A 135 -20.46 13.78 -21.45
CA GLY A 135 -19.53 13.08 -22.33
C GLY A 135 -18.24 13.89 -22.43
N ASN A 136 -17.08 13.22 -22.22
CA ASN A 136 -15.73 13.76 -22.37
C ASN A 136 -15.28 14.84 -21.37
N LYS A 137 -14.70 14.36 -20.30
CA LYS A 137 -13.33 14.65 -19.82
C LYS A 137 -13.22 13.95 -18.47
N LYS A 138 -12.48 12.82 -18.41
CA LYS A 138 -11.90 12.37 -17.14
C LYS A 138 -11.06 13.53 -16.64
N GLU A 139 -11.54 14.25 -15.63
CA GLU A 139 -10.64 15.05 -14.82
C GLU A 139 -9.59 14.09 -14.28
N PRO A 140 -8.31 14.43 -14.32
CA PRO A 140 -7.29 13.59 -13.75
C PRO A 140 -7.67 13.39 -12.28
N VAL A 141 -7.74 12.13 -11.85
CA VAL A 141 -7.78 11.77 -10.43
C VAL A 141 -6.75 12.66 -9.77
N ASN A 142 -7.19 13.51 -8.85
CA ASN A 142 -6.34 14.48 -8.17
C ASN A 142 -5.41 13.71 -7.22
N THR A 143 -4.51 12.93 -7.82
CA THR A 143 -3.40 12.31 -7.10
C THR A 143 -2.61 13.48 -6.52
N PRO A 144 -2.41 13.57 -5.21
CA PRO A 144 -1.69 14.69 -4.64
C PRO A 144 -0.34 14.80 -5.37
N ALA A 145 -0.10 15.95 -6.00
CA ALA A 145 1.16 16.21 -6.70
C ALA A 145 2.33 15.97 -5.74
N LEU A 146 3.39 15.35 -6.24
CA LEU A 146 4.59 15.10 -5.46
C LEU A 146 5.09 16.42 -4.84
N TYR A 147 5.27 16.44 -3.52
CA TYR A 147 5.93 17.57 -2.87
C TYR A 147 7.44 17.44 -3.06
N TRP A 148 8.02 18.32 -3.86
CA TRP A 148 9.44 18.28 -4.21
C TRP A 148 10.37 18.72 -3.08
N GLY A 149 9.84 19.31 -2.02
CA GLY A 149 10.65 19.81 -0.91
C GLY A 149 11.49 21.03 -1.26
N GLU A 150 12.25 21.53 -0.28
CA GLU A 150 13.15 22.67 -0.40
C GLU A 150 14.62 22.22 -0.36
N SER A 151 14.89 20.96 0.00
CA SER A 151 16.23 20.41 0.08
C SER A 151 16.93 20.39 -1.27
N LYS A 152 18.23 20.67 -1.25
CA LYS A 152 19.06 20.71 -2.45
C LYS A 152 19.04 19.39 -3.22
N SER A 153 19.03 18.26 -2.53
CA SER A 153 18.97 16.93 -3.13
C SER A 153 17.66 16.72 -3.92
N MET A 154 16.52 17.11 -3.36
CA MET A 154 15.22 16.99 -4.05
C MET A 154 15.09 17.95 -5.23
N GLN A 155 15.67 19.15 -5.15
CA GLN A 155 15.68 20.08 -6.29
C GLN A 155 16.57 19.58 -7.44
N GLN A 156 17.71 18.97 -7.15
CA GLN A 156 18.54 18.31 -8.15
C GLN A 156 17.82 17.13 -8.79
N LEU A 157 17.13 16.32 -7.98
CA LEU A 157 16.32 15.21 -8.46
C LEU A 157 15.21 15.70 -9.39
N ARG A 158 14.51 16.77 -9.03
CA ARG A 158 13.48 17.40 -9.86
C ARG A 158 14.04 17.81 -11.24
N THR A 159 15.18 18.47 -11.26
CA THR A 159 15.84 18.89 -12.51
C THR A 159 16.22 17.70 -13.40
N LEU A 160 16.67 16.59 -12.80
CA LEU A 160 16.95 15.35 -13.53
C LEU A 160 15.66 14.77 -14.13
N ILE A 161 14.58 14.71 -13.34
CA ILE A 161 13.29 14.16 -13.77
C ILE A 161 12.70 14.97 -14.93
N GLU A 162 12.73 16.29 -14.86
CA GLU A 162 12.24 17.16 -15.95
C GLU A 162 12.94 16.87 -17.28
N LYS A 163 14.22 16.49 -17.24
CA LYS A 163 14.99 16.11 -18.45
C LYS A 163 14.65 14.72 -18.96
N VAL A 164 14.42 13.77 -18.04
CA VAL A 164 14.26 12.34 -18.38
C VAL A 164 12.79 11.99 -18.66
N ALA A 165 11.85 12.74 -18.13
CA ALA A 165 10.42 12.44 -18.22
C ALA A 165 9.91 12.35 -19.66
N SER A 166 10.43 13.19 -20.58
CA SER A 166 10.04 13.19 -21.99
C SER A 166 10.65 12.05 -22.82
N THR A 167 11.55 11.24 -22.25
CA THR A 167 12.20 10.13 -22.95
C THR A 167 11.48 8.81 -22.69
N ASP A 168 11.70 7.79 -23.53
CA ASP A 168 11.23 6.42 -23.31
C ASP A 168 12.30 5.53 -22.62
N ALA A 169 13.33 6.12 -22.02
CA ALA A 169 14.35 5.38 -21.29
C ALA A 169 13.74 4.65 -20.08
N ASN A 170 14.23 3.43 -19.82
CA ASN A 170 13.88 2.71 -18.60
C ASN A 170 14.49 3.43 -17.39
N ILE A 171 13.73 3.47 -16.31
CA ILE A 171 14.14 4.16 -15.07
C ILE A 171 14.11 3.16 -13.92
N LEU A 172 15.20 3.13 -13.15
CA LEU A 172 15.28 2.41 -11.89
C LEU A 172 15.31 3.40 -10.74
N ILE A 173 14.28 3.36 -9.90
CA ILE A 173 14.16 4.18 -8.69
C ILE A 173 14.58 3.35 -7.48
N THR A 174 15.61 3.79 -6.78
CA THR A 174 16.04 3.17 -5.52
C THR A 174 15.80 4.10 -4.35
N GLY A 175 15.70 3.54 -3.17
CA GLY A 175 15.53 4.28 -1.92
C GLY A 175 14.82 3.46 -0.85
N GLU A 176 14.96 3.87 0.38
CA GLU A 176 14.36 3.19 1.52
C GLU A 176 12.83 3.09 1.44
N ASN A 177 12.26 2.21 2.26
CA ASN A 177 10.80 2.12 2.36
C ASN A 177 10.20 3.44 2.86
N GLY A 178 9.08 3.86 2.24
CA GLY A 178 8.37 5.07 2.62
C GLY A 178 9.00 6.39 2.16
N THR A 179 10.02 6.38 1.28
CA THR A 179 10.63 7.60 0.70
C THR A 179 9.79 8.28 -0.38
N GLY A 180 8.80 7.56 -0.96
CA GLY A 180 7.89 8.07 -1.98
C GLY A 180 8.21 7.61 -3.40
N LYS A 181 8.80 6.43 -3.59
CA LYS A 181 9.16 5.85 -4.91
C LYS A 181 7.97 5.81 -5.88
N GLU A 182 6.81 5.34 -5.43
CA GLU A 182 5.60 5.30 -6.25
C GLU A 182 5.13 6.70 -6.66
N MET A 183 5.13 7.66 -5.73
CA MET A 183 4.76 9.05 -6.02
C MET A 183 5.68 9.67 -7.08
N LEU A 184 6.98 9.36 -7.01
CA LEU A 184 7.95 9.81 -8.00
C LEU A 184 7.69 9.16 -9.36
N ALA A 185 7.38 7.86 -9.43
CA ALA A 185 7.03 7.19 -10.67
C ALA A 185 5.78 7.80 -11.32
N ARG A 186 4.75 8.14 -10.52
CA ARG A 186 3.56 8.84 -10.99
C ARG A 186 3.86 10.23 -11.54
N GLU A 187 4.74 10.98 -10.88
CA GLU A 187 5.18 12.30 -11.34
C GLU A 187 5.95 12.20 -12.66
N ILE A 188 6.86 11.22 -12.80
CA ILE A 188 7.58 10.95 -14.05
C ILE A 188 6.60 10.62 -15.18
N HIS A 189 5.59 9.82 -14.91
CA HIS A 189 4.56 9.50 -15.90
C HIS A 189 3.74 10.74 -16.27
N ALA A 190 3.32 11.55 -15.30
CA ALA A 190 2.54 12.77 -15.54
C ALA A 190 3.30 13.82 -16.39
N LEU A 191 4.62 13.85 -16.28
CA LEU A 191 5.50 14.71 -17.09
C LEU A 191 5.89 14.08 -18.44
N SER A 192 5.50 12.84 -18.72
CA SER A 192 5.90 12.09 -19.92
C SER A 192 5.02 12.38 -21.14
N ASN A 193 5.48 11.91 -22.30
CA ASN A 193 4.68 11.92 -23.53
C ASN A 193 3.47 10.97 -23.46
N ARG A 194 3.47 10.01 -22.50
CA ARG A 194 2.42 9.00 -22.30
C ARG A 194 1.41 9.39 -21.23
N ARG A 195 1.43 10.63 -20.72
CA ARG A 195 0.61 11.13 -19.60
C ARG A 195 -0.91 11.06 -19.82
N GLN A 196 -1.35 10.89 -21.07
CA GLN A 196 -2.78 10.77 -21.39
C GLN A 196 -3.31 9.35 -21.15
N GLN A 197 -2.44 8.37 -21.09
CA GLN A 197 -2.76 6.98 -20.78
C GLN A 197 -2.65 6.74 -19.28
N GLU A 198 -3.34 5.75 -18.77
CA GLU A 198 -3.25 5.38 -17.36
C GLU A 198 -1.94 4.61 -17.10
N MET A 199 -1.17 5.00 -16.09
CA MET A 199 -0.01 4.24 -15.64
C MET A 199 -0.47 2.94 -14.98
N ILE A 200 0.04 1.80 -15.47
CA ILE A 200 -0.22 0.51 -14.85
C ILE A 200 0.85 0.25 -13.78
N ALA A 201 0.43 0.23 -12.51
CA ALA A 201 1.31 -0.05 -11.39
C ALA A 201 1.12 -1.48 -10.89
N VAL A 202 2.23 -2.15 -10.59
CA VAL A 202 2.27 -3.52 -10.07
C VAL A 202 3.20 -3.55 -8.87
N ASP A 203 2.68 -3.90 -7.71
CA ASP A 203 3.46 -4.18 -6.52
C ASP A 203 3.89 -5.65 -6.52
N MET A 204 5.17 -5.91 -6.76
CA MET A 204 5.74 -7.24 -6.81
C MET A 204 5.74 -7.92 -5.43
N GLY A 205 5.67 -7.17 -4.34
CA GLY A 205 5.55 -7.72 -2.98
C GLY A 205 4.15 -8.23 -2.64
N ALA A 206 3.13 -7.77 -3.37
CA ALA A 206 1.73 -8.15 -3.13
C ALA A 206 1.28 -9.38 -3.94
N ILE A 207 2.06 -9.84 -4.91
CA ILE A 207 1.73 -10.98 -5.77
C ILE A 207 2.35 -12.25 -5.20
N THR A 208 1.56 -13.32 -5.07
CA THR A 208 2.08 -14.64 -4.70
C THR A 208 2.90 -15.24 -5.84
N GLU A 209 3.94 -16.00 -5.52
CA GLU A 209 4.91 -16.53 -6.50
C GLU A 209 4.23 -17.31 -7.64
N SER A 210 3.21 -18.10 -7.34
CA SER A 210 2.46 -18.89 -8.33
C SER A 210 1.64 -18.06 -9.32
N LEU A 211 1.33 -16.80 -8.99
CA LEU A 211 0.51 -15.91 -9.81
C LEU A 211 1.32 -14.88 -10.60
N PHE A 212 2.61 -14.69 -10.30
CA PHE A 212 3.44 -13.68 -10.99
C PHE A 212 3.36 -13.77 -12.50
N GLU A 213 3.53 -14.97 -13.03
CA GLU A 213 3.58 -15.17 -14.48
C GLU A 213 2.25 -14.81 -15.13
N SER A 214 1.15 -15.30 -14.55
CA SER A 214 -0.22 -15.04 -15.02
C SER A 214 -0.61 -13.56 -14.87
N GLU A 215 -0.23 -12.89 -13.78
CA GLU A 215 -0.51 -11.47 -13.59
C GLU A 215 0.27 -10.58 -14.56
N LEU A 216 1.57 -10.85 -14.75
CA LEU A 216 2.41 -10.03 -15.61
C LEU A 216 2.13 -10.25 -17.10
N PHE A 217 2.11 -11.52 -17.54
CA PHE A 217 2.06 -11.87 -18.96
C PHE A 217 0.68 -12.29 -19.46
N GLY A 218 -0.27 -12.54 -18.54
CA GLY A 218 -1.59 -13.07 -18.88
C GLY A 218 -1.57 -14.58 -19.15
N HIS A 219 -2.74 -15.16 -19.32
CA HIS A 219 -2.89 -16.58 -19.63
C HIS A 219 -4.06 -16.83 -20.59
N VAL A 220 -3.99 -17.96 -21.29
CA VAL A 220 -5.11 -18.47 -22.08
C VAL A 220 -5.89 -19.52 -21.29
N LYS A 221 -7.16 -19.68 -21.59
CA LYS A 221 -8.03 -20.70 -20.99
C LYS A 221 -7.39 -22.08 -21.07
N GLY A 222 -7.39 -22.81 -19.93
CA GLY A 222 -6.86 -24.16 -19.83
C GLY A 222 -5.34 -24.26 -19.66
N SER A 223 -4.63 -23.15 -19.47
CA SER A 223 -3.17 -23.15 -19.26
C SER A 223 -2.73 -23.74 -17.91
N PHE A 224 -3.62 -23.73 -16.93
CA PHE A 224 -3.47 -24.40 -15.62
C PHE A 224 -4.86 -24.71 -15.04
N THR A 225 -4.92 -25.46 -13.92
CA THR A 225 -6.16 -26.03 -13.35
C THR A 225 -7.29 -25.02 -13.15
N ASP A 226 -6.96 -23.78 -12.76
CA ASP A 226 -7.94 -22.72 -12.47
C ASP A 226 -8.08 -21.67 -13.60
N ALA A 227 -7.45 -21.90 -14.75
CA ALA A 227 -7.54 -21.02 -15.90
C ALA A 227 -8.87 -21.21 -16.68
N HIS A 228 -9.98 -20.76 -16.13
CA HIS A 228 -11.31 -20.92 -16.72
C HIS A 228 -11.60 -19.98 -17.89
N THR A 229 -10.89 -18.83 -17.97
CA THR A 229 -11.05 -17.81 -19.02
C THR A 229 -9.70 -17.27 -19.43
N ASP A 230 -9.63 -16.64 -20.62
CA ASP A 230 -8.46 -15.86 -21.01
C ASP A 230 -8.31 -14.64 -20.10
N ARG A 231 -7.07 -14.31 -19.72
CA ARG A 231 -6.78 -13.12 -18.92
C ARG A 231 -5.65 -12.30 -19.53
N THR A 232 -5.89 -11.02 -19.69
CA THR A 232 -4.90 -10.04 -20.13
C THR A 232 -3.89 -9.75 -19.02
N GLY A 233 -2.60 -9.82 -19.33
CA GLY A 233 -1.53 -9.50 -18.37
C GLY A 233 -1.26 -8.00 -18.21
N LYS A 234 -0.49 -7.62 -17.19
CA LYS A 234 -0.15 -6.22 -16.92
C LYS A 234 0.70 -5.58 -18.02
N PHE A 235 1.56 -6.36 -18.68
CA PHE A 235 2.33 -5.89 -19.83
C PHE A 235 1.43 -5.48 -21.00
N GLU A 236 0.46 -6.29 -21.32
CA GLU A 236 -0.51 -5.99 -22.37
C GLU A 236 -1.44 -4.84 -21.98
N ALA A 237 -1.88 -4.78 -20.72
CA ALA A 237 -2.68 -3.67 -20.20
C ALA A 237 -1.94 -2.32 -20.21
N ALA A 238 -0.62 -2.35 -20.14
CA ALA A 238 0.25 -1.16 -20.18
C ALA A 238 0.65 -0.75 -21.60
N ASP A 239 0.12 -1.42 -22.63
CA ASP A 239 0.49 -1.09 -24.03
C ASP A 239 0.22 0.38 -24.34
N HIS A 240 1.17 1.03 -25.02
CA HIS A 240 1.23 2.49 -25.28
C HIS A 240 1.25 3.38 -24.02
N SER A 241 1.48 2.81 -22.82
CA SER A 241 1.53 3.54 -21.56
C SER A 241 2.85 3.32 -20.81
N THR A 242 2.83 3.59 -19.51
CA THR A 242 3.91 3.32 -18.57
C THR A 242 3.56 2.13 -17.68
N LEU A 243 4.45 1.14 -17.63
CA LEU A 243 4.40 0.04 -16.66
C LEU A 243 5.34 0.39 -15.50
N PHE A 244 4.80 0.46 -14.29
CA PHE A 244 5.54 0.65 -13.07
C PHE A 244 5.59 -0.66 -12.29
N LEU A 245 6.79 -1.19 -12.04
CA LEU A 245 7.03 -2.38 -11.24
C LEU A 245 7.66 -1.95 -9.90
N ASP A 246 6.85 -1.93 -8.85
CA ASP A 246 7.34 -1.65 -7.50
C ASP A 246 7.91 -2.91 -6.86
N GLU A 247 8.95 -2.74 -6.06
CA GLU A 247 9.72 -3.80 -5.38
C GLU A 247 10.20 -4.90 -6.35
N ILE A 248 10.83 -4.49 -7.47
CA ILE A 248 11.34 -5.40 -8.52
C ILE A 248 12.32 -6.46 -7.99
N GLY A 249 13.01 -6.19 -6.89
CA GLY A 249 13.86 -7.15 -6.20
C GLY A 249 13.13 -8.37 -5.61
N ASN A 250 11.78 -8.37 -5.60
CA ASN A 250 10.98 -9.51 -5.18
C ASN A 250 10.61 -10.45 -6.34
N LEU A 251 10.98 -10.10 -7.60
CA LEU A 251 10.69 -10.95 -8.74
C LEU A 251 11.49 -12.26 -8.68
N PRO A 252 10.83 -13.42 -8.69
CA PRO A 252 11.52 -14.72 -8.68
C PRO A 252 12.54 -14.84 -9.81
N TYR A 253 13.70 -15.43 -9.50
CA TYR A 253 14.84 -15.51 -10.41
C TYR A 253 14.48 -16.10 -11.79
N HIS A 254 13.66 -17.14 -11.83
CA HIS A 254 13.23 -17.81 -13.06
C HIS A 254 12.36 -16.91 -13.96
N LEU A 255 11.63 -15.94 -13.39
CA LEU A 255 10.80 -14.99 -14.15
C LEU A 255 11.58 -13.79 -14.68
N GLN A 256 12.75 -13.52 -14.11
CA GLN A 256 13.61 -12.42 -14.56
C GLN A 256 14.04 -12.59 -16.02
N ALA A 257 14.27 -13.83 -16.47
CA ALA A 257 14.58 -14.13 -17.87
C ALA A 257 13.41 -13.81 -18.81
N LYS A 258 12.17 -14.05 -18.38
CA LYS A 258 10.97 -13.70 -19.15
C LYS A 258 10.78 -12.19 -19.23
N LEU A 259 10.97 -11.51 -18.10
CA LEU A 259 10.94 -10.04 -18.04
C LEU A 259 11.98 -9.43 -19.00
N LEU A 260 13.22 -9.92 -18.96
CA LEU A 260 14.29 -9.48 -19.86
C LEU A 260 13.88 -9.65 -21.34
N THR A 261 13.33 -10.83 -21.68
CA THR A 261 12.88 -11.12 -23.05
C THR A 261 11.77 -10.15 -23.47
N ALA A 262 10.78 -9.87 -22.62
CA ALA A 262 9.71 -8.94 -22.90
C ALA A 262 10.23 -7.51 -23.19
N ILE A 263 11.20 -7.03 -22.40
CA ILE A 263 11.80 -5.70 -22.57
C ILE A 263 12.67 -5.63 -23.81
N GLN A 264 13.41 -6.70 -24.15
CA GLN A 264 14.33 -6.72 -25.29
C GLN A 264 13.59 -6.84 -26.61
N ARG A 265 12.60 -7.77 -26.67
CA ARG A 265 11.86 -8.08 -27.90
C ARG A 265 10.64 -7.18 -28.11
N ARG A 266 10.29 -6.38 -27.12
CA ARG A 266 9.05 -5.59 -27.11
C ARG A 266 7.82 -6.46 -27.45
N SER A 267 7.81 -7.66 -26.92
CA SER A 267 6.70 -8.61 -27.12
C SER A 267 6.61 -9.57 -25.93
N ILE A 268 5.41 -10.01 -25.62
CA ILE A 268 5.12 -11.00 -24.59
C ILE A 268 4.44 -12.22 -25.20
N VAL A 269 4.42 -13.31 -24.45
CA VAL A 269 3.65 -14.52 -24.75
C VAL A 269 2.84 -14.87 -23.51
N ARG A 270 1.52 -15.04 -23.67
CA ARG A 270 0.64 -15.47 -22.58
C ARG A 270 0.98 -16.90 -22.13
N VAL A 271 0.77 -17.19 -20.86
CA VAL A 271 0.91 -18.56 -20.33
C VAL A 271 -0.04 -19.50 -21.07
N GLY A 272 0.48 -20.62 -21.56
CA GLY A 272 -0.27 -21.58 -22.37
C GLY A 272 -0.43 -21.22 -23.84
N SER A 273 0.17 -20.12 -24.33
CA SER A 273 0.18 -19.72 -25.73
C SER A 273 1.62 -19.72 -26.28
N ASN A 274 1.73 -19.81 -27.62
CA ASN A 274 2.99 -19.60 -28.34
C ASN A 274 2.96 -18.36 -29.23
N THR A 275 1.87 -17.60 -29.20
CA THR A 275 1.68 -16.42 -30.06
C THR A 275 2.29 -15.20 -29.41
N PRO A 276 3.31 -14.55 -30.01
CA PRO A 276 3.86 -13.32 -29.48
C PRO A 276 2.88 -12.15 -29.69
N ILE A 277 2.73 -11.33 -28.66
CA ILE A 277 1.92 -10.11 -28.66
C ILE A 277 2.90 -8.92 -28.57
N PRO A 278 2.97 -8.05 -29.57
CA PRO A 278 3.83 -6.87 -29.52
C PRO A 278 3.32 -5.90 -28.44
N ILE A 279 4.24 -5.23 -27.77
CA ILE A 279 3.96 -4.22 -26.73
C ILE A 279 4.85 -3.00 -26.91
N ASP A 280 4.29 -1.83 -26.69
CA ASP A 280 5.03 -0.56 -26.64
C ASP A 280 4.85 0.07 -25.26
N ILE A 281 5.72 -0.26 -24.33
CA ILE A 281 5.68 0.23 -22.96
C ILE A 281 6.89 1.09 -22.62
N ARG A 282 6.68 2.07 -21.72
CA ARG A 282 7.75 2.70 -20.96
C ARG A 282 7.85 2.00 -19.61
N LEU A 283 9.03 1.52 -19.22
CA LEU A 283 9.23 0.79 -17.98
C LEU A 283 9.85 1.69 -16.90
N ILE A 284 9.23 1.72 -15.73
CA ILE A 284 9.79 2.29 -14.50
C ILE A 284 9.81 1.18 -13.46
N CYS A 285 10.96 0.92 -12.85
CA CYS A 285 11.12 -0.06 -11.77
C CYS A 285 11.47 0.67 -10.47
N ALA A 286 11.03 0.13 -9.34
CA ALA A 286 11.43 0.63 -8.03
C ALA A 286 11.82 -0.50 -7.10
N THR A 287 12.75 -0.24 -6.17
CA THR A 287 13.13 -1.19 -5.12
C THR A 287 13.79 -0.48 -3.94
N ASN A 288 13.70 -1.11 -2.77
CA ASN A 288 14.49 -0.73 -1.58
C ASN A 288 15.72 -1.65 -1.39
N ARG A 289 15.87 -2.70 -2.21
CA ARG A 289 16.98 -3.65 -2.12
C ARG A 289 18.17 -3.17 -2.94
N ASN A 290 19.37 -3.55 -2.50
CA ASN A 290 20.57 -3.37 -3.30
C ASN A 290 20.64 -4.48 -4.36
N LEU A 291 20.24 -4.15 -5.60
CA LEU A 291 20.21 -5.12 -6.70
C LEU A 291 21.61 -5.61 -7.08
N GLN A 292 22.68 -4.81 -6.87
CA GLN A 292 24.05 -5.25 -7.12
C GLN A 292 24.48 -6.38 -6.15
N GLU A 293 24.17 -6.22 -4.85
CA GLU A 293 24.40 -7.29 -3.89
C GLU A 293 23.59 -8.56 -4.19
N MET A 294 22.38 -8.39 -4.74
CA MET A 294 21.55 -9.52 -5.17
C MET A 294 22.16 -10.23 -6.39
N VAL A 295 22.78 -9.48 -7.31
CA VAL A 295 23.53 -10.07 -8.44
C VAL A 295 24.70 -10.89 -7.92
N ASP A 296 25.48 -10.35 -6.98
CA ASP A 296 26.64 -11.02 -6.38
C ASP A 296 26.24 -12.31 -5.64
N ARG A 297 24.98 -12.42 -5.18
CA ARG A 297 24.40 -13.62 -4.53
C ARG A 297 23.62 -14.53 -5.48
N GLU A 298 23.63 -14.25 -6.78
CA GLU A 298 22.87 -14.99 -7.80
C GLU A 298 21.32 -14.95 -7.57
N GLU A 299 20.81 -13.95 -6.83
CA GLU A 299 19.38 -13.73 -6.59
C GLU A 299 18.75 -12.82 -7.65
N PHE A 300 19.56 -12.04 -8.37
CA PHE A 300 19.13 -11.16 -9.45
C PHE A 300 20.06 -11.29 -10.66
N ARG A 301 19.49 -11.26 -11.87
CA ARG A 301 20.28 -11.39 -13.11
C ARG A 301 20.96 -10.08 -13.46
N GLU A 302 22.24 -10.13 -13.73
CA GLU A 302 23.04 -8.97 -14.14
C GLU A 302 22.56 -8.37 -15.46
N ASP A 303 22.20 -9.21 -16.44
CA ASP A 303 21.70 -8.76 -17.74
C ASP A 303 20.36 -8.00 -17.64
N LEU A 304 19.49 -8.41 -16.74
CA LEU A 304 18.25 -7.71 -16.43
C LEU A 304 18.55 -6.38 -15.75
N LEU A 305 19.46 -6.34 -14.76
CA LEU A 305 19.85 -5.13 -14.07
C LEU A 305 20.34 -4.05 -15.07
N TYR A 306 21.25 -4.40 -15.97
CA TYR A 306 21.72 -3.47 -17.01
C TYR A 306 20.57 -2.97 -17.90
N ARG A 307 19.58 -3.79 -18.18
CA ARG A 307 18.47 -3.43 -19.06
C ARG A 307 17.46 -2.49 -18.42
N ILE A 308 17.16 -2.67 -17.13
CA ILE A 308 16.21 -1.80 -16.40
C ILE A 308 16.88 -0.53 -15.85
N ASN A 309 18.19 -0.53 -15.65
CA ASN A 309 18.97 0.55 -15.04
C ASN A 309 19.57 1.50 -16.10
N THR A 310 18.79 1.90 -17.11
CA THR A 310 19.25 2.88 -18.09
C THR A 310 19.44 4.26 -17.45
N ILE A 311 18.51 4.67 -16.61
CA ILE A 311 18.59 5.86 -15.77
C ILE A 311 18.35 5.43 -14.33
N HIS A 312 19.35 5.66 -13.48
CA HIS A 312 19.26 5.41 -12.04
C HIS A 312 18.85 6.68 -11.31
N ILE A 313 17.86 6.54 -10.44
CA ILE A 313 17.33 7.61 -9.59
C ILE A 313 17.30 7.10 -8.17
N GLU A 314 18.04 7.74 -7.28
CA GLU A 314 18.03 7.43 -5.86
C GLU A 314 17.27 8.52 -5.08
N ILE A 315 16.28 8.11 -4.30
CA ILE A 315 15.56 9.04 -3.43
C ILE A 315 16.25 9.05 -2.06
N PRO A 316 16.76 10.20 -1.61
CA PRO A 316 17.41 10.28 -0.33
C PRO A 316 16.41 10.01 0.81
N PRO A 317 16.84 9.33 1.90
CA PRO A 317 16.01 9.13 3.05
C PRO A 317 15.69 10.48 3.74
N LEU A 318 14.57 10.52 4.48
CA LEU A 318 14.05 11.78 5.05
C LEU A 318 15.03 12.44 6.03
N ARG A 319 15.85 11.66 6.73
CA ARG A 319 16.91 12.14 7.63
C ARG A 319 18.04 12.93 6.95
N GLU A 320 18.21 12.75 5.64
CA GLU A 320 19.20 13.46 4.82
C GLU A 320 18.64 14.73 4.14
N ARG A 321 17.33 14.96 4.29
CA ARG A 321 16.60 16.14 3.79
C ARG A 321 15.76 16.77 4.90
N LYS A 322 16.43 17.14 6.00
CA LYS A 322 15.79 17.64 7.23
C LYS A 322 14.92 18.89 6.99
N GLU A 323 15.31 19.71 6.03
CA GLU A 323 14.59 20.91 5.62
C GLU A 323 13.16 20.60 5.14
N ASP A 324 12.95 19.39 4.61
CA ASP A 324 11.66 18.99 4.06
C ASP A 324 10.70 18.42 5.13
N ILE A 325 11.21 18.06 6.34
CA ILE A 325 10.41 17.37 7.38
C ILE A 325 9.24 18.22 7.83
N VAL A 326 9.50 19.45 8.26
CA VAL A 326 8.46 20.34 8.82
C VAL A 326 7.45 20.73 7.73
N PRO A 327 7.86 21.17 6.53
CA PRO A 327 6.91 21.46 5.45
C PRO A 327 6.03 20.26 5.04
N LEU A 328 6.60 19.05 4.99
CA LEU A 328 5.82 17.83 4.75
C LEU A 328 4.80 17.57 5.86
N ALA A 329 5.24 17.68 7.13
CA ALA A 329 4.37 17.51 8.28
C ALA A 329 3.22 18.53 8.30
N GLU A 330 3.46 19.80 7.95
CA GLU A 330 2.44 20.83 7.86
C GLU A 330 1.40 20.52 6.75
N ARG A 331 1.84 19.98 5.60
CA ARG A 331 0.93 19.51 4.55
C ARG A 331 0.06 18.34 5.02
N PHE A 332 0.62 17.42 5.80
CA PHE A 332 -0.16 16.33 6.40
C PHE A 332 -1.18 16.84 7.41
N ILE A 333 -0.84 17.83 8.26
CA ILE A 333 -1.81 18.46 9.15
C ILE A 333 -3.00 19.03 8.36
N ILE A 334 -2.74 19.83 7.31
CA ILE A 334 -3.80 20.41 6.49
C ILE A 334 -4.72 19.32 5.93
N ARG A 335 -4.12 18.23 5.41
CA ARG A 335 -4.87 17.10 4.85
C ARG A 335 -5.71 16.41 5.91
N PHE A 336 -5.13 16.05 7.06
CA PHE A 336 -5.81 15.30 8.11
C PHE A 336 -6.82 16.15 8.87
N CYS A 337 -6.57 17.44 9.14
CA CYS A 337 -7.57 18.35 9.71
C CYS A 337 -8.80 18.42 8.82
N LYS A 338 -8.62 18.53 7.49
CA LYS A 338 -9.72 18.49 6.52
C LYS A 338 -10.44 17.14 6.50
N GLN A 339 -9.70 16.03 6.58
CA GLN A 339 -10.24 14.67 6.54
C GLN A 339 -11.10 14.35 7.77
N TYR A 340 -10.67 14.83 8.96
CA TYR A 340 -11.33 14.55 10.24
C TYR A 340 -12.22 15.70 10.73
N ASP A 341 -12.49 16.69 9.86
CA ASP A 341 -13.32 17.88 10.16
C ASP A 341 -12.89 18.59 11.46
N LYS A 342 -11.56 18.75 11.62
CA LYS A 342 -10.94 19.46 12.74
C LYS A 342 -10.44 20.84 12.30
N GLU A 343 -10.39 21.78 13.25
CA GLU A 343 -9.74 23.08 13.02
C GLU A 343 -8.26 22.90 12.64
N LEU A 344 -7.76 23.81 11.79
CA LEU A 344 -6.36 23.76 11.35
C LEU A 344 -5.41 23.94 12.52
N MET A 345 -4.63 22.91 12.79
CA MET A 345 -3.66 22.88 13.88
C MET A 345 -2.29 23.41 13.43
N LYS A 346 -1.48 23.83 14.41
CA LYS A 346 -0.11 24.29 14.19
C LYS A 346 0.84 23.62 15.18
N PHE A 347 2.05 23.32 14.74
CA PHE A 347 3.09 22.80 15.62
C PHE A 347 3.59 23.86 16.60
N SER A 348 3.84 23.49 17.87
CA SER A 348 4.66 24.29 18.77
C SER A 348 6.12 24.31 18.29
N PRO A 349 6.94 25.30 18.66
CA PRO A 349 8.37 25.32 18.33
C PRO A 349 9.10 24.05 18.77
N ALA A 350 8.84 23.57 20.00
CA ALA A 350 9.39 22.34 20.53
C ALA A 350 8.97 21.09 19.70
N ALA A 351 7.75 21.06 19.17
CA ALA A 351 7.30 20.00 18.28
C ALA A 351 8.08 19.99 16.96
N LYS A 352 8.34 21.15 16.35
CA LYS A 352 9.16 21.26 15.14
C LYS A 352 10.59 20.78 15.35
N GLU A 353 11.21 21.14 16.45
CA GLU A 353 12.55 20.67 16.82
C GLU A 353 12.58 19.15 16.99
N LYS A 354 11.59 18.58 17.69
CA LYS A 354 11.47 17.14 17.88
C LYS A 354 11.29 16.38 16.57
N LEU A 355 10.46 16.88 15.66
CA LEU A 355 10.27 16.30 14.33
C LEU A 355 11.57 16.33 13.51
N THR A 356 12.31 17.43 13.54
CA THR A 356 13.56 17.59 12.78
C THR A 356 14.71 16.75 13.37
N ALA A 357 14.71 16.52 14.68
CA ALA A 357 15.71 15.70 15.35
C ALA A 357 15.53 14.19 15.17
N HIS A 358 14.31 13.74 14.87
CA HIS A 358 14.01 12.31 14.72
C HIS A 358 14.57 11.75 13.41
N PRO A 359 15.15 10.52 13.39
CA PRO A 359 15.80 9.95 12.21
C PRO A 359 14.84 9.41 11.14
N TRP A 360 13.56 9.21 11.44
CA TRP A 360 12.53 8.77 10.50
C TRP A 360 12.92 7.56 9.65
N TYR A 361 13.24 6.43 10.29
CA TYR A 361 13.63 5.20 9.59
C TYR A 361 12.55 4.66 8.63
N GLY A 362 11.26 4.91 8.92
CA GLY A 362 10.15 4.64 8.01
C GLY A 362 9.84 5.80 7.04
N ASN A 363 10.71 6.82 6.99
CA ASN A 363 10.64 7.96 6.09
C ASN A 363 9.29 8.72 6.12
N ILE A 364 8.77 9.09 4.95
CA ILE A 364 7.52 9.86 4.82
C ILE A 364 6.33 9.06 5.37
N ARG A 365 6.31 7.73 5.22
CA ARG A 365 5.21 6.89 5.72
C ARG A 365 5.14 6.91 7.26
N GLU A 366 6.27 6.86 7.93
CA GLU A 366 6.34 6.99 9.40
C GLU A 366 5.92 8.39 9.86
N LEU A 367 6.41 9.44 9.19
CA LEU A 367 6.03 10.83 9.47
C LEU A 367 4.51 11.02 9.29
N GLU A 368 3.95 10.55 8.19
CA GLU A 368 2.52 10.62 7.88
C GLU A 368 1.66 9.99 8.99
N HIS A 369 1.98 8.75 9.40
CA HIS A 369 1.27 8.07 10.49
C HIS A 369 1.42 8.79 11.83
N ALA A 370 2.62 9.33 12.13
CA ALA A 370 2.84 10.09 13.36
C ALA A 370 1.97 11.36 13.40
N ILE A 371 1.88 12.08 12.29
CA ILE A 371 1.05 13.29 12.18
C ILE A 371 -0.43 12.93 12.25
N GLU A 372 -0.87 11.90 11.55
CA GLU A 372 -2.26 11.45 11.59
C GLU A 372 -2.71 11.12 13.02
N LYS A 373 -1.90 10.31 13.74
CA LYS A 373 -2.15 9.98 15.14
C LYS A 373 -2.30 11.21 16.02
N VAL A 374 -1.41 12.19 15.86
CA VAL A 374 -1.42 13.40 16.67
C VAL A 374 -2.65 14.26 16.32
N VAL A 375 -3.03 14.41 15.06
CA VAL A 375 -4.24 15.14 14.66
C VAL A 375 -5.50 14.49 15.23
N ILE A 376 -5.57 13.14 15.27
CA ILE A 376 -6.72 12.43 15.85
C ILE A 376 -6.84 12.69 17.35
N ILE A 377 -5.71 12.63 18.09
CA ILE A 377 -5.71 12.68 19.55
C ILE A 377 -5.80 14.11 20.09
N ASN A 378 -5.26 15.10 19.35
CA ASN A 378 -5.22 16.47 19.81
C ASN A 378 -6.58 17.17 19.62
N ASP A 379 -7.10 17.78 20.70
CA ASP A 379 -8.33 18.57 20.65
C ASP A 379 -8.07 20.09 20.61
N GLY A 380 -6.80 20.52 20.72
CA GLY A 380 -6.39 21.91 20.69
C GLY A 380 -5.87 22.35 19.31
N VAL A 381 -5.81 23.66 19.08
CA VAL A 381 -5.27 24.25 17.84
C VAL A 381 -3.73 24.13 17.78
N GLN A 382 -3.07 24.00 18.91
CA GLN A 382 -1.62 23.86 18.98
C GLN A 382 -1.21 22.43 19.31
N ILE A 383 -0.28 21.86 18.53
CA ILE A 383 0.27 20.52 18.73
C ILE A 383 1.54 20.63 19.58
N PRO A 384 1.52 20.16 20.84
CA PRO A 384 2.69 20.15 21.69
C PRO A 384 3.62 18.96 21.39
N ALA A 385 4.90 19.07 21.80
CA ALA A 385 5.93 18.05 21.52
C ALA A 385 5.66 16.70 22.23
N GLU A 386 4.94 16.72 23.34
CA GLU A 386 4.65 15.56 24.20
C GLU A 386 3.76 14.54 23.49
N LEU A 387 2.89 14.99 22.57
CA LEU A 387 2.02 14.09 21.79
C LEU A 387 2.80 13.21 20.82
N PHE A 388 4.00 13.62 20.42
CA PHE A 388 4.86 12.81 19.57
C PHE A 388 5.59 11.74 20.41
N GLN A 389 4.97 10.57 20.56
CA GLN A 389 5.62 9.38 21.12
C GLN A 389 6.43 8.70 20.02
N LEU A 390 7.54 9.33 19.62
CA LEU A 390 8.43 8.79 18.60
C LEU A 390 9.29 7.69 19.23
N SER A 391 9.15 6.46 18.71
CA SER A 391 10.01 5.35 19.13
C SER A 391 11.43 5.61 18.59
N SER A 392 12.36 5.97 19.45
CA SER A 392 13.76 5.76 19.10
C SER A 392 13.95 4.24 18.98
N ARG A 393 13.92 3.66 17.77
CA ARG A 393 14.63 2.42 17.56
C ARG A 393 16.05 2.71 17.99
N LYS A 394 16.44 2.30 19.21
CA LYS A 394 17.84 2.03 19.46
C LYS A 394 18.22 1.06 18.34
N THR A 395 18.92 1.54 17.36
CA THR A 395 19.85 0.73 16.62
C THR A 395 20.78 0.21 17.74
N GLU A 396 20.49 -0.99 18.26
CA GLU A 396 21.59 -1.85 18.56
C GLU A 396 22.28 -1.94 17.20
N THR A 397 23.27 -1.10 17.01
CA THR A 397 24.41 -1.40 16.19
C THR A 397 24.93 -2.72 16.77
N SER A 398 24.28 -3.80 16.37
CA SER A 398 24.97 -5.03 16.19
C SER A 398 26.00 -4.72 15.11
N GLU A 399 27.13 -4.08 15.52
CA GLU A 399 28.38 -4.55 14.98
C GLU A 399 28.24 -6.06 15.06
N LYS A 400 28.05 -6.68 13.91
CA LYS A 400 28.36 -8.10 13.73
C LYS A 400 29.88 -8.22 13.87
N ASN A 401 30.35 -7.93 15.07
CA ASN A 401 31.49 -8.64 15.57
C ASN A 401 31.03 -10.10 15.58
N ILE A 402 31.51 -10.86 14.63
CA ILE A 402 31.47 -12.32 14.68
C ILE A 402 32.32 -12.65 15.90
N SER A 403 31.74 -12.46 17.10
CA SER A 403 32.37 -12.84 18.35
C SER A 403 32.34 -14.36 18.35
N THR A 404 33.49 -14.94 18.42
CA THR A 404 33.60 -16.38 18.69
C THR A 404 32.85 -16.69 19.99
N LEU A 405 32.41 -17.92 20.18
CA LEU A 405 31.81 -18.38 21.45
C LEU A 405 32.69 -18.00 22.66
N GLU A 406 34.00 -18.03 22.50
CA GLU A 406 34.97 -17.63 23.53
C GLU A 406 34.93 -16.13 23.83
N GLU A 407 34.79 -15.27 22.82
CA GLU A 407 34.69 -13.82 23.03
C GLU A 407 33.37 -13.42 23.68
N MET A 408 32.24 -14.05 23.30
CA MET A 408 30.97 -13.88 24.00
C MET A 408 31.05 -14.28 25.47
N GLU A 409 31.69 -15.38 25.74
CA GLU A 409 31.87 -15.91 27.08
C GLU A 409 32.73 -14.95 27.95
N VAL A 410 33.81 -14.42 27.39
CA VAL A 410 34.64 -13.39 28.02
C VAL A 410 33.84 -12.12 28.36
N GLN A 411 33.02 -11.62 27.42
CA GLN A 411 32.18 -10.46 27.63
C GLN A 411 31.11 -10.68 28.72
N MET A 412 30.47 -11.85 28.73
CA MET A 412 29.49 -12.21 29.75
C MET A 412 30.13 -12.28 31.15
N ILE A 413 31.32 -12.88 31.27
CA ILE A 413 32.06 -12.98 32.53
C ILE A 413 32.49 -11.57 33.01
N ARG A 414 33.01 -10.70 32.13
CA ARG A 414 33.35 -9.31 32.48
C ARG A 414 32.15 -8.54 33.00
N LYS A 415 31.05 -8.54 32.28
CA LYS A 415 29.81 -7.87 32.68
C LYS A 415 29.31 -8.36 34.05
N ALA A 416 29.38 -9.66 34.32
CA ALA A 416 28.97 -10.23 35.58
C ALA A 416 29.95 -9.87 36.73
N LEU A 417 31.26 -9.79 36.45
CA LEU A 417 32.28 -9.34 37.43
C LEU A 417 32.06 -7.87 37.83
N ASP A 418 31.81 -6.99 36.85
CA ASP A 418 31.52 -5.58 37.09
C ASP A 418 30.23 -5.40 37.92
N ALA A 419 29.16 -6.14 37.54
CA ALA A 419 27.88 -6.10 38.25
C ALA A 419 27.95 -6.63 39.69
N CYS A 420 28.81 -7.61 39.95
CA CYS A 420 28.96 -8.28 41.25
C CYS A 420 30.20 -7.77 42.07
N ALA A 421 30.79 -6.65 41.65
CA ALA A 421 31.97 -6.06 42.30
C ALA A 421 33.09 -7.09 42.60
N GLY A 422 33.35 -8.01 41.67
CA GLY A 422 34.40 -9.02 41.78
C GLY A 422 34.07 -10.26 42.65
N ASN A 423 32.84 -10.38 43.16
CA ASN A 423 32.44 -11.52 43.99
C ASN A 423 32.12 -12.76 43.10
N LEU A 424 33.09 -13.68 42.99
CA LEU A 424 33.02 -14.87 42.17
C LEU A 424 31.87 -15.83 42.48
N SER A 425 31.39 -15.84 43.75
CA SER A 425 30.23 -16.65 44.12
C SER A 425 28.92 -16.06 43.58
N ALA A 426 28.79 -14.74 43.59
CA ALA A 426 27.66 -14.02 43.02
C ALA A 426 27.69 -14.09 41.49
N VAL A 427 28.85 -13.96 40.85
CA VAL A 427 29.06 -14.15 39.40
C VAL A 427 28.64 -15.55 38.94
N ALA A 428 29.05 -16.58 39.68
CA ALA A 428 28.67 -17.97 39.36
C ALA A 428 27.16 -18.19 39.46
N ALA A 429 26.51 -17.63 40.48
CA ALA A 429 25.05 -17.71 40.65
C ALA A 429 24.32 -16.95 39.55
N GLN A 430 24.77 -15.77 39.14
CA GLN A 430 24.19 -14.96 38.10
C GLN A 430 24.30 -15.60 36.72
N LEU A 431 25.43 -16.28 36.45
CA LEU A 431 25.67 -16.96 35.16
C LEU A 431 25.15 -18.40 35.12
N GLY A 432 24.59 -18.93 36.20
CA GLY A 432 24.09 -20.31 36.30
C GLY A 432 25.17 -21.39 36.20
N ILE A 433 26.41 -21.08 36.60
CA ILE A 433 27.58 -21.98 36.52
C ILE A 433 28.21 -22.23 37.89
N THR A 434 29.07 -23.26 38.00
CA THR A 434 29.74 -23.53 39.24
C THR A 434 30.83 -22.48 39.55
N ARG A 435 31.10 -22.19 40.79
CA ARG A 435 32.12 -21.19 41.23
C ARG A 435 33.52 -21.46 40.64
N GLN A 436 33.85 -22.71 40.34
CA GLN A 436 35.12 -23.11 39.74
C GLN A 436 35.24 -22.69 38.29
N THR A 437 34.10 -22.60 37.58
CA THR A 437 34.04 -22.29 36.12
C THR A 437 34.51 -20.86 35.82
N PRO A 438 33.99 -19.79 36.47
CA PRO A 438 34.47 -18.42 36.27
C PRO A 438 35.96 -18.28 36.63
N TYR A 439 36.42 -18.90 37.71
CA TYR A 439 37.84 -18.90 38.13
C TYR A 439 38.76 -19.47 37.05
N ASN A 440 38.41 -20.65 36.51
CA ASN A 440 39.21 -21.28 35.45
C ASN A 440 39.20 -20.46 34.15
N LYS A 441 38.05 -19.89 33.80
CA LYS A 441 37.90 -19.05 32.61
C LYS A 441 38.66 -17.72 32.72
N MET A 442 38.62 -17.07 33.89
CA MET A 442 39.42 -15.86 34.15
C MET A 442 40.94 -16.17 34.02
N LYS A 443 41.41 -17.30 34.55
CA LYS A 443 42.81 -17.72 34.40
C LYS A 443 43.15 -18.02 32.93
N LYS A 444 42.22 -18.59 32.15
CA LYS A 444 42.43 -18.90 30.71
C LYS A 444 42.50 -17.64 29.85
N PHE A 445 41.68 -16.63 30.17
CA PHE A 445 41.51 -15.43 29.35
C PHE A 445 42.21 -14.17 29.90
N GLY A 446 42.96 -14.29 31.05
CA GLY A 446 43.71 -13.19 31.62
C GLY A 446 42.84 -12.05 32.15
N LEU A 447 41.69 -12.37 32.75
CA LEU A 447 40.73 -11.43 33.32
C LEU A 447 40.98 -11.17 34.80
#